data_952fe6b79b294cb901f52d1c4d465c75
#
_entry.id   952fe6b79b294cb901f52d1c4d465c75
#
_cell.length_a   1.000
_cell.length_b   1.000
_cell.length_c   1.000
_cell.angle_alpha   90.00
_cell.angle_beta   90.00
_cell.angle_gamma   90.00
#
_symmetry.space_group_name_H-M   'P 1'
#
loop_
_entity.id
_entity.type
_entity.pdbx_description
1 polymer ?
#
loop_
_entity_poly.entity_id
_entity_poly.type
_entity_poly.pdbx_seq_one_letter_code
_entity_poly.pdbx_strand_id
1 'polypeptide(L)'
;MRLKRLELWWRALWIRILVRLMRRPSAAEARPEWGSRPFRVLFLRHDRAGDMVVSSGVMRGIARSHSTITLDVLASPANASIIDGAEYVHEIVVFDKKRLGDYLPTLGRLRRARYDAVVDCMVTAPSVTTLLLILASGARYRVGIAGRGNDAAFNVTVPPETRAGAHMIDLLAALAGAFGVALDESERHPVLAVTDEEQKRAAAVWGSGFRALVNISAGTSERNWSDSRYVAVMKYLAERNPDVVLRVISSPSEAGRAQRIAHDGGGEYARTPSIRDAFALIATADFVFTPDTSIAHAASAFHIPTVAIYVRGKAERWGLYGTVGESVEHSEPNFETLDVEVVTAAISRVLSASLSRPA
;
A
#
# COMPACT_ATOMS: atom_id res chain seq x y z
N MET A 1 -22.84 -0.48 22.64
CA MET A 1 -23.16 0.75 21.89
C MET A 1 -22.73 2.05 22.60
N ARG A 2 -22.92 2.26 23.92
CA ARG A 2 -22.58 3.52 24.63
C ARG A 2 -21.06 3.84 24.64
N LEU A 3 -20.19 2.85 24.89
CA LEU A 3 -18.73 3.04 24.90
C LEU A 3 -18.17 3.53 23.54
N LYS A 4 -18.64 2.95 22.43
CA LYS A 4 -18.20 3.34 21.07
C LYS A 4 -18.63 4.77 20.71
N ARG A 5 -19.80 5.21 21.19
CA ARG A 5 -20.27 6.60 21.02
C ARG A 5 -19.43 7.58 21.83
N LEU A 6 -19.04 7.22 23.05
CA LEU A 6 -18.17 8.03 23.91
C LEU A 6 -16.77 8.19 23.29
N GLU A 7 -16.19 7.10 22.79
CA GLU A 7 -14.91 7.10 22.10
C GLU A 7 -14.92 8.02 20.87
N LEU A 8 -15.97 7.93 20.02
CA LEU A 8 -16.13 8.79 18.86
C LEU A 8 -16.27 10.26 19.25
N TRP A 9 -16.99 10.56 20.34
CA TRP A 9 -17.16 11.93 20.85
C TRP A 9 -15.81 12.49 21.35
N TRP A 10 -15.05 11.74 22.15
CA TRP A 10 -13.71 12.13 22.60
C TRP A 10 -12.76 12.34 21.44
N ARG A 11 -12.78 11.47 20.47
CA ARG A 11 -11.98 11.61 19.25
C ARG A 11 -12.32 12.89 18.49
N ALA A 12 -13.59 13.18 18.30
CA ALA A 12 -14.04 14.41 17.65
C ALA A 12 -13.63 15.66 18.41
N LEU A 13 -13.72 15.64 19.75
CA LEU A 13 -13.29 16.73 20.63
C LEU A 13 -11.78 16.99 20.47
N TRP A 14 -10.95 15.96 20.55
CA TRP A 14 -9.50 16.09 20.38
C TRP A 14 -9.11 16.59 18.98
N ILE A 15 -9.76 16.13 17.95
CA ILE A 15 -9.54 16.63 16.58
C ILE A 15 -9.82 18.13 16.54
N ARG A 16 -10.95 18.60 17.10
CA ARG A 16 -11.30 20.02 17.14
C ARG A 16 -10.26 20.86 17.91
N ILE A 17 -9.81 20.37 19.06
CA ILE A 17 -8.79 21.05 19.87
C ILE A 17 -7.47 21.16 19.09
N LEU A 18 -6.97 20.04 18.54
CA LEU A 18 -5.71 20.02 17.79
C LEU A 18 -5.78 20.90 16.55
N VAL A 19 -6.84 20.81 15.78
CA VAL A 19 -7.05 21.67 14.59
C VAL A 19 -7.09 23.15 15.00
N ARG A 20 -7.70 23.49 16.15
CA ARG A 20 -7.73 24.87 16.65
C ARG A 20 -6.35 25.37 17.08
N LEU A 21 -5.55 24.51 17.71
CA LEU A 21 -4.16 24.83 18.09
C LEU A 21 -3.26 25.02 16.87
N MET A 22 -3.59 24.35 15.77
CA MET A 22 -2.85 24.42 14.50
C MET A 22 -3.26 25.61 13.63
N ARG A 23 -4.41 26.24 13.93
CA ARG A 23 -4.84 27.48 13.25
C ARG A 23 -3.85 28.57 13.53
N ARG A 24 -2.99 28.90 12.57
CA ARG A 24 -2.25 30.17 12.58
C ARG A 24 -3.12 31.22 11.91
N PRO A 25 -3.02 32.54 12.35
CA PRO A 25 -3.64 33.62 11.59
C PRO A 25 -3.14 33.51 10.14
N SER A 26 -4.06 33.55 9.21
CA SER A 26 -3.77 33.46 7.79
C SER A 26 -3.03 34.70 7.33
N ALA A 27 -1.71 34.61 7.23
CA ALA A 27 -1.13 35.13 6.02
C ALA A 27 -1.24 34.00 5.01
N ALA A 28 -1.86 34.22 3.85
CA ALA A 28 -1.78 33.32 2.71
C ALA A 28 -0.29 33.20 2.38
N GLU A 29 0.40 32.25 3.03
CA GLU A 29 1.81 32.02 2.76
C GLU A 29 1.85 31.50 1.34
N ALA A 30 2.55 32.24 0.47
CA ALA A 30 2.85 31.78 -0.87
C ALA A 30 3.38 30.34 -0.79
N ARG A 31 2.99 29.52 -1.74
CA ARG A 31 3.56 28.16 -1.86
C ARG A 31 5.08 28.28 -1.81
N PRO A 32 5.79 27.40 -1.07
CA PRO A 32 7.24 27.51 -1.00
C PRO A 32 7.86 27.32 -2.38
N GLU A 33 8.92 28.05 -2.64
CA GLU A 33 9.78 27.81 -3.82
C GLU A 33 10.69 26.62 -3.51
N TRP A 34 10.20 25.42 -3.75
CA TRP A 34 10.86 24.16 -3.36
C TRP A 34 12.28 23.99 -3.91
N GLY A 35 12.61 24.64 -5.04
CA GLY A 35 13.94 24.63 -5.63
C GLY A 35 14.93 25.64 -5.03
N SER A 36 14.50 26.55 -4.16
CA SER A 36 15.29 27.71 -3.72
C SER A 36 16.38 27.39 -2.67
N ARG A 37 16.20 26.33 -1.89
CA ARG A 37 17.11 25.87 -0.83
C ARG A 37 16.83 24.42 -0.46
N PRO A 38 17.69 23.75 0.32
CA PRO A 38 17.38 22.44 0.86
C PRO A 38 16.08 22.42 1.69
N PHE A 39 15.21 21.46 1.46
CA PHE A 39 13.98 21.20 2.20
C PHE A 39 13.95 19.78 2.74
N ARG A 40 13.73 19.64 4.04
CA ARG A 40 13.50 18.35 4.68
C ARG A 40 12.00 18.12 4.83
N VAL A 41 11.49 17.09 4.15
CA VAL A 41 10.06 16.77 4.06
C VAL A 41 9.78 15.47 4.79
N LEU A 42 8.79 15.47 5.69
CA LEU A 42 8.29 14.26 6.36
C LEU A 42 6.99 13.79 5.72
N PHE A 43 6.98 12.57 5.21
CA PHE A 43 5.77 11.91 4.70
C PHE A 43 5.20 10.97 5.75
N LEU A 44 3.93 11.15 6.13
CA LEU A 44 3.28 10.36 7.17
C LEU A 44 2.54 9.15 6.55
N ARG A 45 3.08 7.92 6.74
CA ARG A 45 2.48 6.68 6.25
C ARG A 45 2.63 5.55 7.27
N HIS A 46 1.94 5.68 8.40
CA HIS A 46 2.03 4.78 9.54
C HIS A 46 0.82 3.85 9.70
N ASP A 47 0.20 3.47 8.60
CA ASP A 47 -0.99 2.62 8.54
C ASP A 47 -0.64 1.18 8.08
N ARG A 48 -1.23 0.69 7.00
CA ARG A 48 -1.09 -0.69 6.55
C ARG A 48 0.02 -0.86 5.52
N ALA A 49 0.43 -2.12 5.30
CA ALA A 49 1.42 -2.49 4.29
C ALA A 49 1.00 -2.07 2.87
N GLY A 50 -0.23 -2.39 2.45
CA GLY A 50 -0.74 -2.02 1.12
C GLY A 50 -0.77 -0.51 0.90
N ASP A 51 -1.10 0.27 1.93
CA ASP A 51 -1.08 1.73 1.87
C ASP A 51 0.32 2.29 1.59
N MET A 52 1.37 1.67 2.14
CA MET A 52 2.76 2.04 1.86
C MET A 52 3.10 1.75 0.39
N VAL A 53 2.75 0.56 -0.12
CA VAL A 53 3.00 0.20 -1.53
C VAL A 53 2.35 1.20 -2.48
N VAL A 54 1.05 1.50 -2.31
CA VAL A 54 0.35 2.43 -3.22
C VAL A 54 0.83 3.88 -3.12
N SER A 55 1.55 4.23 -2.05
CA SER A 55 2.14 5.57 -1.88
C SER A 55 3.55 5.70 -2.47
N SER A 56 4.22 4.60 -2.77
CA SER A 56 5.65 4.58 -3.10
C SER A 56 5.98 5.38 -4.36
N GLY A 57 5.17 5.29 -5.42
CA GLY A 57 5.33 6.11 -6.62
C GLY A 57 5.18 7.60 -6.34
N VAL A 58 4.16 7.97 -5.56
CA VAL A 58 3.92 9.38 -5.18
C VAL A 58 5.05 9.93 -4.30
N MET A 59 5.53 9.15 -3.35
CA MET A 59 6.70 9.53 -2.53
C MET A 59 7.94 9.73 -3.40
N ARG A 60 8.21 8.81 -4.34
CA ARG A 60 9.30 8.95 -5.32
C ARG A 60 9.13 10.22 -6.16
N GLY A 61 7.93 10.48 -6.66
CA GLY A 61 7.62 11.68 -7.45
C GLY A 61 7.87 12.97 -6.68
N ILE A 62 7.43 13.04 -5.42
CA ILE A 62 7.70 14.19 -4.54
C ILE A 62 9.21 14.34 -4.29
N ALA A 63 9.92 13.27 -3.94
CA ALA A 63 11.35 13.33 -3.65
C ALA A 63 12.17 13.78 -4.87
N ARG A 64 11.75 13.40 -6.07
CA ARG A 64 12.44 13.74 -7.33
C ARG A 64 11.97 15.05 -7.97
N SER A 65 10.90 15.67 -7.44
CA SER A 65 10.37 16.93 -7.99
C SER A 65 11.40 18.06 -8.00
N HIS A 66 12.26 18.11 -6.99
CA HIS A 66 13.35 19.07 -6.85
C HIS A 66 14.55 18.39 -6.19
N SER A 67 15.76 18.61 -6.72
CA SER A 67 17.01 18.08 -6.17
C SER A 67 17.32 18.56 -4.74
N THR A 68 16.64 19.59 -4.30
CA THR A 68 16.74 20.18 -2.96
C THR A 68 15.86 19.48 -1.91
N ILE A 69 14.98 18.55 -2.31
CA ILE A 69 14.09 17.84 -1.40
C ILE A 69 14.78 16.59 -0.84
N THR A 70 14.81 16.51 0.48
CA THR A 70 15.18 15.32 1.24
C THR A 70 13.91 14.75 1.88
N LEU A 71 13.51 13.54 1.51
CA LEU A 71 12.27 12.91 1.96
C LEU A 71 12.55 11.89 3.06
N ASP A 72 11.99 12.11 4.25
CA ASP A 72 11.90 11.14 5.32
C ASP A 72 10.47 10.59 5.39
N VAL A 73 10.34 9.34 5.81
CA VAL A 73 9.03 8.68 5.93
C VAL A 73 8.79 8.23 7.36
N LEU A 74 7.67 8.64 7.96
CA LEU A 74 7.21 8.06 9.21
C LEU A 74 6.34 6.86 8.90
N ALA A 75 6.85 5.69 9.27
CA ALA A 75 6.27 4.38 8.97
C ALA A 75 5.84 3.64 10.25
N SER A 76 4.97 2.66 10.13
CA SER A 76 4.66 1.71 11.21
C SER A 76 5.63 0.52 11.19
N PRO A 77 5.76 -0.26 12.28
CA PRO A 77 6.52 -1.50 12.26
C PRO A 77 6.07 -2.49 11.19
N ALA A 78 4.80 -2.43 10.79
CA ALA A 78 4.22 -3.34 9.80
C ALA A 78 4.55 -2.96 8.35
N ASN A 79 4.99 -1.72 8.09
CA ASN A 79 5.19 -1.26 6.73
C ASN A 79 6.55 -0.57 6.48
N ALA A 80 7.38 -0.39 7.50
CA ALA A 80 8.69 0.25 7.37
C ALA A 80 9.61 -0.50 6.40
N SER A 81 9.67 -1.82 6.49
CA SER A 81 10.53 -2.65 5.65
C SER A 81 10.15 -2.64 4.16
N ILE A 82 8.94 -2.18 3.81
CA ILE A 82 8.48 -2.12 2.42
C ILE A 82 9.31 -1.16 1.56
N ILE A 83 9.74 -0.06 2.17
CA ILE A 83 10.53 0.99 1.53
C ILE A 83 11.99 0.99 1.97
N ASP A 84 12.42 -0.06 2.66
CA ASP A 84 13.82 -0.22 3.03
C ASP A 84 14.68 -0.36 1.78
N GLY A 85 15.78 0.41 1.73
CA GLY A 85 16.63 0.51 0.55
C GLY A 85 16.05 1.32 -0.63
N ALA A 86 14.91 2.00 -0.46
CA ALA A 86 14.37 2.87 -1.51
C ALA A 86 15.22 4.16 -1.63
N GLU A 87 15.86 4.35 -2.79
CA GLU A 87 16.80 5.47 -3.05
C GLU A 87 16.19 6.86 -2.84
N TYR A 88 14.86 6.99 -2.96
CA TYR A 88 14.14 8.26 -2.77
C TYR A 88 13.81 8.56 -1.31
N VAL A 89 14.10 7.65 -0.38
CA VAL A 89 13.89 7.83 1.07
C VAL A 89 15.22 8.03 1.75
N HIS A 90 15.37 9.17 2.44
CA HIS A 90 16.58 9.46 3.20
C HIS A 90 16.59 8.78 4.57
N GLU A 91 15.47 8.85 5.30
CA GLU A 91 15.35 8.28 6.64
C GLU A 91 13.96 7.69 6.88
N ILE A 92 13.90 6.50 7.51
CA ILE A 92 12.65 5.89 7.95
C ILE A 92 12.52 6.05 9.46
N VAL A 93 11.48 6.76 9.90
CA VAL A 93 11.14 6.92 11.31
C VAL A 93 10.06 5.90 11.66
N VAL A 94 10.41 4.86 12.39
CA VAL A 94 9.44 3.84 12.81
C VAL A 94 8.68 4.31 14.05
N PHE A 95 7.34 4.23 13.98
CA PHE A 95 6.44 4.63 15.06
C PHE A 95 5.30 3.61 15.22
N ASP A 96 5.20 3.00 16.40
CA ASP A 96 4.09 2.11 16.74
C ASP A 96 3.01 2.86 17.54
N LYS A 97 1.94 3.27 16.85
CA LYS A 97 0.78 3.95 17.48
C LYS A 97 0.07 3.12 18.56
N LYS A 98 0.33 1.80 18.63
CA LYS A 98 -0.24 0.91 19.65
C LYS A 98 0.57 0.92 20.94
N ARG A 99 1.83 1.37 20.90
CA ARG A 99 2.73 1.44 22.04
C ARG A 99 2.79 2.86 22.59
N LEU A 100 2.19 3.09 23.75
CA LEU A 100 2.18 4.43 24.39
C LEU A 100 3.60 4.96 24.63
N GLY A 101 4.56 4.07 24.92
CA GLY A 101 5.97 4.45 25.12
C GLY A 101 6.66 5.02 23.89
N ASP A 102 6.14 4.79 22.69
CA ASP A 102 6.74 5.29 21.44
C ASP A 102 6.36 6.76 21.15
N TYR A 103 5.30 7.27 21.79
CA TYR A 103 4.80 8.62 21.49
C TYR A 103 5.82 9.70 21.85
N LEU A 104 6.23 9.82 23.11
CA LEU A 104 7.12 10.90 23.56
C LEU A 104 8.48 10.87 22.83
N PRO A 105 9.18 9.70 22.69
CA PRO A 105 10.42 9.65 21.92
C PRO A 105 10.24 10.07 20.48
N THR A 106 9.18 9.60 19.81
CA THR A 106 8.90 9.94 18.41
C THR A 106 8.59 11.44 18.25
N LEU A 107 7.68 12.01 19.06
CA LEU A 107 7.35 13.43 19.02
C LEU A 107 8.61 14.28 19.24
N GLY A 108 9.46 13.91 20.21
CA GLY A 108 10.73 14.58 20.46
C GLY A 108 11.72 14.47 19.30
N ARG A 109 11.80 13.31 18.62
CA ARG A 109 12.62 13.11 17.41
C ARG A 109 12.14 14.01 16.28
N LEU A 110 10.85 14.01 15.98
CA LEU A 110 10.27 14.84 14.92
C LEU A 110 10.56 16.33 15.16
N ARG A 111 10.45 16.81 16.42
CA ARG A 111 10.73 18.19 16.76
C ARG A 111 12.20 18.57 16.55
N ARG A 112 13.12 17.68 16.92
CA ARG A 112 14.57 17.90 16.74
C ARG A 112 15.01 17.84 15.28
N ALA A 113 14.32 17.06 14.45
CA ALA A 113 14.63 16.92 13.02
C ALA A 113 14.40 18.20 12.20
N ARG A 114 13.61 19.17 12.73
CA ARG A 114 13.36 20.47 12.11
C ARG A 114 12.86 20.37 10.67
N TYR A 115 11.83 19.56 10.46
CA TYR A 115 11.21 19.44 9.14
C TYR A 115 10.69 20.79 8.63
N ASP A 116 10.95 21.09 7.36
CA ASP A 116 10.37 22.26 6.68
C ASP A 116 8.92 22.00 6.30
N ALA A 117 8.63 20.78 5.85
CA ALA A 117 7.28 20.36 5.46
C ALA A 117 6.91 19.00 6.05
N VAL A 118 5.62 18.81 6.28
CA VAL A 118 5.01 17.51 6.62
C VAL A 118 3.84 17.26 5.67
N VAL A 119 3.77 16.05 5.11
CA VAL A 119 2.74 15.62 4.18
C VAL A 119 1.84 14.61 4.86
N ASP A 120 0.55 14.92 4.96
CA ASP A 120 -0.48 13.98 5.40
C ASP A 120 -1.12 13.31 4.19
N CYS A 121 -0.92 12.00 4.07
CA CYS A 121 -1.50 11.19 3.02
C CYS A 121 -2.80 10.48 3.42
N MET A 122 -3.38 10.79 4.58
CA MET A 122 -4.61 10.19 5.06
C MET A 122 -5.82 10.74 4.30
N VAL A 123 -6.23 10.03 3.25
CA VAL A 123 -7.34 10.46 2.37
C VAL A 123 -8.74 10.15 2.91
N THR A 124 -8.90 9.41 4.00
CA THR A 124 -10.22 8.94 4.44
C THR A 124 -10.82 9.77 5.57
N ALA A 125 -10.13 9.93 6.68
CA ALA A 125 -10.64 10.65 7.85
C ALA A 125 -9.50 11.22 8.67
N PRO A 126 -9.72 12.36 9.37
CA PRO A 126 -8.74 12.91 10.28
C PRO A 126 -8.40 11.92 11.40
N SER A 127 -7.11 11.81 11.72
CA SER A 127 -6.61 10.99 12.82
C SER A 127 -6.00 11.88 13.90
N VAL A 128 -6.39 11.68 15.16
CA VAL A 128 -5.78 12.38 16.31
C VAL A 128 -4.28 12.14 16.33
N THR A 129 -3.85 10.90 16.10
CA THR A 129 -2.41 10.55 16.05
C THR A 129 -1.69 11.32 14.95
N THR A 130 -2.25 11.37 13.74
CA THR A 130 -1.65 12.11 12.62
C THR A 130 -1.55 13.61 12.93
N LEU A 131 -2.60 14.20 13.50
CA LEU A 131 -2.57 15.63 13.89
C LEU A 131 -1.52 15.91 14.97
N LEU A 132 -1.34 15.01 15.94
CA LEU A 132 -0.27 15.13 16.94
C LEU A 132 1.13 15.06 16.30
N LEU A 133 1.34 14.15 15.35
CA LEU A 133 2.60 14.02 14.62
C LEU A 133 2.89 15.28 13.79
N ILE A 134 1.89 15.82 13.09
CA ILE A 134 1.99 17.07 12.33
C ILE A 134 2.37 18.23 13.27
N LEU A 135 1.69 18.35 14.40
CA LEU A 135 1.97 19.41 15.39
C LEU A 135 3.38 19.29 15.95
N ALA A 136 3.79 18.06 16.32
CA ALA A 136 5.10 17.78 16.88
C ALA A 136 6.24 18.02 15.90
N SER A 137 6.05 17.76 14.61
CA SER A 137 7.06 18.05 13.58
C SER A 137 7.50 19.53 13.60
N GLY A 138 6.60 20.42 14.02
CA GLY A 138 6.81 21.87 14.00
C GLY A 138 7.06 22.42 12.59
N ALA A 139 6.76 21.62 11.56
CA ALA A 139 6.96 21.99 10.16
C ALA A 139 6.21 23.29 9.81
N ARG A 140 6.89 24.15 9.06
CA ARG A 140 6.30 25.41 8.57
C ARG A 140 5.20 25.14 7.57
N TYR A 141 5.43 24.18 6.64
CA TYR A 141 4.50 23.79 5.60
C TYR A 141 3.82 22.48 5.97
N ARG A 142 2.50 22.49 6.02
CA ARG A 142 1.68 21.34 6.32
C ARG A 142 0.81 21.05 5.12
N VAL A 143 1.18 19.99 4.40
CA VAL A 143 0.57 19.61 3.13
C VAL A 143 -0.52 18.58 3.38
N GLY A 144 -1.68 18.76 2.76
CA GLY A 144 -2.79 17.83 2.83
C GLY A 144 -3.80 18.04 1.72
N ILE A 145 -4.71 17.05 1.54
CA ILE A 145 -5.80 17.12 0.57
C ILE A 145 -6.98 17.86 1.21
N ALA A 146 -7.52 18.85 0.51
CA ALA A 146 -8.66 19.66 0.95
C ALA A 146 -9.97 18.85 1.08
N GLY A 147 -10.93 19.37 1.86
CA GLY A 147 -12.29 18.80 1.94
C GLY A 147 -12.42 17.59 2.87
N ARG A 148 -11.46 17.36 3.79
CA ARG A 148 -11.43 16.18 4.67
C ARG A 148 -11.87 16.48 6.12
N GLY A 149 -12.33 17.71 6.40
CA GLY A 149 -12.76 18.15 7.74
C GLY A 149 -11.61 18.48 8.70
N ASN A 150 -10.36 18.41 8.25
CA ASN A 150 -9.16 18.82 8.96
C ASN A 150 -8.35 19.89 8.20
N ASP A 151 -8.95 20.54 7.22
CA ASP A 151 -8.31 21.54 6.34
C ASP A 151 -7.58 22.63 7.11
N ALA A 152 -8.13 23.04 8.25
CA ALA A 152 -7.49 24.06 9.11
C ALA A 152 -6.16 23.59 9.74
N ALA A 153 -5.82 22.31 9.67
CA ALA A 153 -4.51 21.79 10.06
C ALA A 153 -3.43 22.05 9.00
N PHE A 154 -3.84 22.30 7.75
CA PHE A 154 -2.95 22.48 6.61
C PHE A 154 -2.88 23.95 6.19
N ASN A 155 -1.72 24.38 5.72
CA ASN A 155 -1.51 25.67 5.08
C ASN A 155 -1.06 25.56 3.62
N VAL A 156 -0.80 24.34 3.16
CA VAL A 156 -0.61 23.99 1.75
C VAL A 156 -1.60 22.88 1.41
N THR A 157 -2.70 23.24 0.78
CA THR A 157 -3.73 22.26 0.39
C THR A 157 -3.73 22.03 -1.10
N VAL A 158 -4.02 20.78 -1.49
CA VAL A 158 -4.30 20.41 -2.88
C VAL A 158 -5.76 20.01 -3.01
N PRO A 159 -6.40 20.28 -4.18
CA PRO A 159 -7.76 19.83 -4.42
C PRO A 159 -7.81 18.30 -4.40
N PRO A 160 -8.91 17.70 -3.92
CA PRO A 160 -9.09 16.27 -4.03
C PRO A 160 -9.27 15.86 -5.50
N GLU A 161 -8.79 14.68 -5.87
CA GLU A 161 -9.22 14.04 -7.12
C GLU A 161 -10.71 13.72 -7.02
N THR A 162 -11.49 14.20 -7.97
CA THR A 162 -12.96 14.09 -7.99
C THR A 162 -13.49 13.17 -9.08
N ARG A 163 -12.62 12.64 -9.94
CA ARG A 163 -13.02 11.71 -10.99
C ARG A 163 -13.68 10.47 -10.36
N ALA A 164 -14.87 10.14 -10.82
CA ALA A 164 -15.54 8.90 -10.43
C ALA A 164 -14.63 7.71 -10.77
N GLY A 165 -14.53 6.74 -9.88
CA GLY A 165 -13.69 5.58 -10.07
C GLY A 165 -12.17 5.82 -9.90
N ALA A 166 -11.77 6.99 -9.42
CA ALA A 166 -10.35 7.27 -9.22
C ALA A 166 -9.72 6.27 -8.24
N HIS A 167 -8.64 5.64 -8.67
CA HIS A 167 -7.85 4.73 -7.84
C HIS A 167 -7.19 5.48 -6.67
N MET A 168 -6.85 4.77 -5.59
CA MET A 168 -6.20 5.38 -4.43
C MET A 168 -4.87 6.07 -4.80
N ILE A 169 -4.13 5.52 -5.75
CA ILE A 169 -2.89 6.11 -6.28
C ILE A 169 -3.16 7.48 -6.90
N ASP A 170 -4.26 7.62 -7.69
CA ASP A 170 -4.63 8.89 -8.31
C ASP A 170 -5.01 9.94 -7.26
N LEU A 171 -5.75 9.51 -6.20
CA LEU A 171 -6.06 10.39 -5.08
C LEU A 171 -4.81 10.90 -4.35
N LEU A 172 -3.82 10.04 -4.18
CA LEU A 172 -2.56 10.38 -3.52
C LEU A 172 -1.66 11.22 -4.43
N ALA A 173 -1.69 10.99 -5.76
CA ALA A 173 -0.89 11.73 -6.71
C ALA A 173 -1.18 13.24 -6.70
N ALA A 174 -2.38 13.65 -6.29
CA ALA A 174 -2.72 15.06 -6.09
C ALA A 174 -1.76 15.77 -5.13
N LEU A 175 -1.18 15.05 -4.14
CA LEU A 175 -0.22 15.62 -3.18
C LEU A 175 1.04 16.17 -3.85
N ALA A 176 1.47 15.60 -4.99
CA ALA A 176 2.62 16.09 -5.74
C ALA A 176 2.38 17.51 -6.29
N GLY A 177 1.12 17.90 -6.52
CA GLY A 177 0.76 19.25 -6.92
C GLY A 177 1.12 20.33 -5.89
N ALA A 178 1.26 19.97 -4.61
CA ALA A 178 1.78 20.89 -3.58
C ALA A 178 3.25 21.25 -3.82
N PHE A 179 3.99 20.38 -4.50
CA PHE A 179 5.40 20.53 -4.85
C PHE A 179 5.59 21.05 -6.29
N GLY A 180 4.52 21.48 -6.94
CA GLY A 180 4.56 22.05 -8.28
C GLY A 180 4.68 21.07 -9.42
N VAL A 181 4.48 19.77 -9.17
CA VAL A 181 4.56 18.71 -10.19
C VAL A 181 3.25 17.96 -10.34
N ALA A 182 2.95 17.56 -11.57
CA ALA A 182 1.87 16.63 -11.89
C ALA A 182 2.52 15.31 -12.33
N LEU A 183 2.20 14.23 -11.63
CA LEU A 183 2.77 12.92 -11.94
C LEU A 183 1.95 12.25 -13.05
N ASP A 184 2.61 11.80 -14.10
CA ASP A 184 2.00 10.94 -15.11
C ASP A 184 1.74 9.51 -14.56
N GLU A 185 1.19 8.62 -15.38
CA GLU A 185 0.84 7.26 -14.96
C GLU A 185 2.09 6.45 -14.55
N SER A 186 3.19 6.60 -15.25
CA SER A 186 4.44 5.90 -14.97
C SER A 186 5.14 6.42 -13.71
N GLU A 187 5.08 7.72 -13.49
CA GLU A 187 5.68 8.39 -12.33
C GLU A 187 4.95 8.04 -11.02
N ARG A 188 3.61 7.99 -11.06
CA ARG A 188 2.79 7.63 -9.89
C ARG A 188 2.63 6.13 -9.66
N HIS A 189 3.07 5.30 -10.64
CA HIS A 189 3.04 3.84 -10.50
C HIS A 189 3.83 3.40 -9.25
N PRO A 190 3.30 2.45 -8.44
CA PRO A 190 3.99 1.95 -7.25
C PRO A 190 5.38 1.41 -7.56
N VAL A 191 6.31 1.64 -6.66
CA VAL A 191 7.72 1.22 -6.82
C VAL A 191 8.16 0.45 -5.60
N LEU A 192 8.63 -0.75 -5.83
CA LEU A 192 9.25 -1.60 -4.82
C LEU A 192 10.63 -2.02 -5.29
N ALA A 193 11.57 -2.07 -4.35
CA ALA A 193 12.90 -2.60 -4.60
C ALA A 193 13.05 -3.96 -3.93
N VAL A 194 13.64 -4.90 -4.65
CA VAL A 194 14.07 -6.20 -4.14
C VAL A 194 15.58 -6.30 -4.39
N THR A 195 16.35 -6.65 -3.36
CA THR A 195 17.80 -6.78 -3.50
C THR A 195 18.17 -8.04 -4.28
N ASP A 196 19.38 -8.05 -4.87
CA ASP A 196 19.90 -9.22 -5.58
C ASP A 196 19.89 -10.49 -4.72
N GLU A 197 20.17 -10.34 -3.41
CA GLU A 197 20.15 -11.45 -2.47
C GLU A 197 18.74 -11.98 -2.22
N GLU A 198 17.76 -11.08 -2.11
CA GLU A 198 16.34 -11.46 -1.99
C GLU A 198 15.86 -12.15 -3.25
N GLN A 199 16.24 -11.65 -4.44
CA GLN A 199 15.92 -12.29 -5.72
C GLN A 199 16.54 -13.67 -5.85
N LYS A 200 17.81 -13.84 -5.48
CA LYS A 200 18.49 -15.14 -5.49
C LYS A 200 17.82 -16.15 -4.55
N ARG A 201 17.45 -15.72 -3.33
CA ARG A 201 16.71 -16.58 -2.40
C ARG A 201 15.34 -16.98 -2.95
N ALA A 202 14.62 -16.03 -3.53
CA ALA A 202 13.32 -16.30 -4.15
C ALA A 202 13.44 -17.23 -5.36
N ALA A 203 14.43 -17.01 -6.22
CA ALA A 203 14.69 -17.87 -7.38
C ALA A 203 14.99 -19.33 -6.97
N ALA A 204 15.63 -19.55 -5.84
CA ALA A 204 15.91 -20.90 -5.31
C ALA A 204 14.64 -21.63 -4.82
N VAL A 205 13.57 -20.92 -4.53
CA VAL A 205 12.25 -21.50 -4.15
C VAL A 205 11.52 -22.03 -5.38
N TRP A 206 11.76 -21.43 -6.54
CA TRP A 206 11.17 -21.85 -7.80
C TRP A 206 11.97 -23.00 -8.44
N GLY A 207 11.30 -23.88 -9.14
CA GLY A 207 11.94 -24.80 -10.09
C GLY A 207 11.99 -24.21 -11.49
N SER A 208 12.27 -25.04 -12.48
CA SER A 208 12.08 -24.70 -13.90
C SER A 208 10.61 -24.83 -14.27
N GLY A 209 10.08 -23.87 -15.04
CA GLY A 209 8.70 -23.87 -15.53
C GLY A 209 8.00 -22.55 -15.26
N PHE A 210 6.70 -22.51 -15.54
CA PHE A 210 5.83 -21.35 -15.32
C PHE A 210 5.55 -21.15 -13.82
N ARG A 211 5.93 -20.02 -13.25
CA ARG A 211 5.93 -19.73 -11.80
C ARG A 211 4.64 -19.07 -11.37
N ALA A 212 3.72 -19.83 -10.79
CA ALA A 212 2.44 -19.32 -10.31
C ALA A 212 2.43 -19.21 -8.78
N LEU A 213 2.24 -18.02 -8.27
CA LEU A 213 2.16 -17.71 -6.84
C LEU A 213 0.71 -17.55 -6.40
N VAL A 214 0.30 -18.31 -5.39
CA VAL A 214 -1.03 -18.22 -4.79
C VAL A 214 -0.94 -17.71 -3.36
N ASN A 215 -1.47 -16.51 -3.09
CA ASN A 215 -1.60 -16.01 -1.73
C ASN A 215 -2.98 -16.36 -1.18
N ILE A 216 -3.02 -16.98 -0.01
CA ILE A 216 -4.29 -17.38 0.63
C ILE A 216 -4.71 -16.46 1.78
N SER A 217 -3.82 -15.58 2.24
CA SER A 217 -4.13 -14.68 3.35
C SER A 217 -4.95 -13.50 2.88
N ALA A 218 -5.98 -13.19 3.66
CA ALA A 218 -6.79 -12.00 3.52
C ALA A 218 -6.53 -11.01 4.68
N GLY A 219 -6.86 -9.75 4.48
CA GLY A 219 -6.69 -8.71 5.51
C GLY A 219 -7.58 -8.89 6.74
N THR A 220 -8.65 -9.67 6.63
CA THR A 220 -9.58 -10.06 7.72
C THR A 220 -10.12 -11.45 7.43
N SER A 221 -10.50 -12.19 8.49
CA SER A 221 -11.08 -13.55 8.35
C SER A 221 -12.35 -13.59 7.51
N GLU A 222 -13.14 -12.53 7.51
CA GLU A 222 -14.36 -12.39 6.70
C GLU A 222 -14.09 -12.39 5.19
N ARG A 223 -12.85 -12.11 4.79
CA ARG A 223 -12.40 -12.11 3.39
C ARG A 223 -11.62 -13.39 3.04
N ASN A 224 -11.67 -14.40 3.88
CA ASN A 224 -11.08 -15.68 3.55
C ASN A 224 -11.97 -16.42 2.55
N TRP A 225 -11.35 -16.86 1.46
CA TRP A 225 -11.98 -17.79 0.53
C TRP A 225 -11.79 -19.23 1.02
N SER A 226 -12.66 -20.16 0.67
CA SER A 226 -12.56 -21.53 1.18
C SER A 226 -11.34 -22.27 0.63
N ASP A 227 -10.78 -23.19 1.43
CA ASP A 227 -9.59 -23.97 1.07
C ASP A 227 -9.81 -24.77 -0.21
N SER A 228 -10.99 -25.39 -0.36
CA SER A 228 -11.35 -26.16 -1.55
C SER A 228 -11.34 -25.34 -2.84
N ARG A 229 -11.68 -24.05 -2.77
CA ARG A 229 -11.69 -23.16 -3.92
C ARG A 229 -10.27 -22.74 -4.33
N TYR A 230 -9.37 -22.48 -3.36
CA TYR A 230 -7.95 -22.29 -3.66
C TYR A 230 -7.35 -23.52 -4.32
N VAL A 231 -7.67 -24.72 -3.82
CA VAL A 231 -7.24 -26.00 -4.42
C VAL A 231 -7.77 -26.16 -5.85
N ALA A 232 -9.02 -25.77 -6.11
CA ALA A 232 -9.60 -25.83 -7.45
C ALA A 232 -8.89 -24.87 -8.43
N VAL A 233 -8.55 -23.65 -7.98
CA VAL A 233 -7.75 -22.70 -8.78
C VAL A 233 -6.36 -23.27 -9.10
N MET A 234 -5.69 -23.89 -8.12
CA MET A 234 -4.37 -24.49 -8.34
C MET A 234 -4.42 -25.64 -9.33
N LYS A 235 -5.41 -26.51 -9.22
CA LYS A 235 -5.63 -27.61 -10.19
C LYS A 235 -5.92 -27.08 -11.59
N TYR A 236 -6.75 -26.03 -11.71
CA TYR A 236 -7.01 -25.36 -12.98
C TYR A 236 -5.73 -24.81 -13.62
N LEU A 237 -4.83 -24.17 -12.82
CA LEU A 237 -3.55 -23.69 -13.31
C LEU A 237 -2.66 -24.83 -13.81
N ALA A 238 -2.64 -25.98 -13.11
CA ALA A 238 -1.87 -27.16 -13.49
C ALA A 238 -2.41 -27.82 -14.78
N GLU A 239 -3.71 -27.86 -14.95
CA GLU A 239 -4.35 -28.38 -16.18
C GLU A 239 -4.02 -27.52 -17.42
N ARG A 240 -3.91 -26.20 -17.23
CA ARG A 240 -3.62 -25.26 -18.33
C ARG A 240 -2.14 -25.14 -18.65
N ASN A 241 -1.27 -25.39 -17.69
CA ASN A 241 0.18 -25.28 -17.83
C ASN A 241 0.83 -26.50 -17.19
N PRO A 242 1.11 -27.55 -17.95
CA PRO A 242 1.71 -28.80 -17.41
C PRO A 242 3.04 -28.59 -16.68
N ASP A 243 3.79 -27.55 -17.07
CA ASP A 243 5.09 -27.19 -16.46
C ASP A 243 4.94 -26.13 -15.35
N VAL A 244 3.73 -25.91 -14.83
CA VAL A 244 3.52 -24.92 -13.77
C VAL A 244 4.20 -25.33 -12.46
N VAL A 245 4.92 -24.38 -11.88
CA VAL A 245 5.46 -24.47 -10.52
C VAL A 245 4.56 -23.66 -9.60
N LEU A 246 3.76 -24.36 -8.80
CA LEU A 246 2.81 -23.74 -7.88
C LEU A 246 3.46 -23.49 -6.52
N ARG A 247 3.44 -22.26 -6.07
CA ARG A 247 3.86 -21.86 -4.71
C ARG A 247 2.70 -21.19 -3.99
N VAL A 248 2.44 -21.61 -2.76
CA VAL A 248 1.44 -21.00 -1.88
C VAL A 248 2.14 -20.20 -0.80
N ILE A 249 1.73 -18.95 -0.62
CA ILE A 249 2.19 -18.09 0.48
C ILE A 249 1.03 -17.69 1.40
N SER A 250 1.38 -17.35 2.63
CA SER A 250 0.42 -16.87 3.63
C SER A 250 1.10 -16.01 4.68
N SER A 251 0.27 -15.35 5.51
CA SER A 251 0.74 -14.81 6.79
C SER A 251 1.29 -15.94 7.66
N PRO A 252 2.24 -15.65 8.57
CA PRO A 252 2.81 -16.67 9.46
C PRO A 252 1.76 -17.43 10.29
N SER A 253 0.67 -16.78 10.67
CA SER A 253 -0.44 -17.39 11.44
C SER A 253 -1.25 -18.42 10.64
N GLU A 254 -1.20 -18.38 9.32
CA GLU A 254 -1.94 -19.27 8.42
C GLU A 254 -1.05 -20.35 7.76
N ALA A 255 0.21 -20.48 8.20
CA ALA A 255 1.18 -21.39 7.59
C ALA A 255 0.67 -22.83 7.48
N GLY A 256 0.04 -23.38 8.53
CA GLY A 256 -0.53 -24.74 8.51
C GLY A 256 -1.70 -24.89 7.53
N ARG A 257 -2.51 -23.84 7.36
CA ARG A 257 -3.57 -23.77 6.34
C ARG A 257 -2.97 -23.78 4.93
N ALA A 258 -1.96 -22.95 4.71
CA ALA A 258 -1.27 -22.85 3.43
C ALA A 258 -0.58 -24.17 3.02
N GLN A 259 0.02 -24.88 3.97
CA GLN A 259 0.61 -26.21 3.72
C GLN A 259 -0.42 -27.23 3.23
N ARG A 260 -1.61 -27.29 3.85
CA ARG A 260 -2.69 -28.18 3.41
C ARG A 260 -3.18 -27.82 2.02
N ILE A 261 -3.48 -26.54 1.78
CA ILE A 261 -3.92 -26.07 0.45
C ILE A 261 -2.88 -26.38 -0.62
N ALA A 262 -1.61 -26.13 -0.34
CA ALA A 262 -0.52 -26.41 -1.25
C ALA A 262 -0.45 -27.91 -1.61
N HIS A 263 -0.46 -28.78 -0.60
CA HIS A 263 -0.45 -30.23 -0.79
C HIS A 263 -1.65 -30.72 -1.62
N ASP A 264 -2.87 -30.30 -1.26
CA ASP A 264 -4.10 -30.75 -1.92
C ASP A 264 -4.25 -30.18 -3.34
N GLY A 265 -3.62 -29.05 -3.59
CA GLY A 265 -3.58 -28.38 -4.89
C GLY A 265 -2.42 -28.79 -5.81
N GLY A 266 -1.54 -29.70 -5.37
CA GLY A 266 -0.39 -30.16 -6.15
C GLY A 266 0.77 -29.17 -6.22
N GLY A 267 0.88 -28.26 -5.26
CA GLY A 267 1.98 -27.30 -5.13
C GLY A 267 2.75 -27.43 -3.82
N GLU A 268 3.57 -26.44 -3.52
CA GLU A 268 4.35 -26.38 -2.28
C GLU A 268 4.12 -25.06 -1.54
N TYR A 269 4.16 -25.12 -0.21
CA TYR A 269 4.15 -23.93 0.64
C TYR A 269 5.51 -23.25 0.62
N ALA A 270 5.54 -21.99 0.21
CA ALA A 270 6.73 -21.15 0.27
C ALA A 270 6.65 -20.27 1.53
N ARG A 271 7.55 -20.53 2.48
CA ARG A 271 7.62 -19.77 3.73
C ARG A 271 8.11 -18.36 3.46
N THR A 272 7.33 -17.37 3.91
CA THR A 272 7.65 -15.93 3.82
C THR A 272 7.68 -15.32 5.22
N PRO A 273 8.82 -15.42 5.95
CA PRO A 273 8.96 -14.88 7.32
C PRO A 273 8.71 -13.37 7.40
N SER A 274 9.02 -12.65 6.35
CA SER A 274 8.79 -11.22 6.22
C SER A 274 7.98 -10.89 4.96
N ILE A 275 7.44 -9.68 4.91
CA ILE A 275 6.76 -9.20 3.71
C ILE A 275 7.71 -9.04 2.51
N ARG A 276 9.01 -8.79 2.78
CA ARG A 276 10.03 -8.68 1.74
C ARG A 276 10.30 -10.03 1.06
N ASP A 277 10.24 -11.14 1.81
CA ASP A 277 10.34 -12.49 1.20
C ASP A 277 9.17 -12.76 0.25
N ALA A 278 7.95 -12.31 0.63
CA ALA A 278 6.80 -12.38 -0.27
C ALA A 278 7.00 -11.51 -1.52
N PHE A 279 7.52 -10.29 -1.38
CA PHE A 279 7.80 -9.41 -2.51
C PHE A 279 8.86 -9.97 -3.45
N ALA A 280 9.90 -10.61 -2.93
CA ALA A 280 10.91 -11.26 -3.74
C ALA A 280 10.33 -12.43 -4.55
N LEU A 281 9.42 -13.22 -3.96
CA LEU A 281 8.70 -14.26 -4.68
C LEU A 281 7.80 -13.69 -5.76
N ILE A 282 7.07 -12.60 -5.48
CA ILE A 282 6.23 -11.92 -6.47
C ILE A 282 7.09 -11.40 -7.63
N ALA A 283 8.19 -10.71 -7.34
CA ALA A 283 9.07 -10.15 -8.36
C ALA A 283 9.70 -11.19 -9.29
N THR A 284 9.70 -12.45 -8.89
CA THR A 284 10.24 -13.59 -9.64
C THR A 284 9.16 -14.55 -10.16
N ALA A 285 7.89 -14.24 -9.95
CA ALA A 285 6.74 -15.00 -10.44
C ALA A 285 6.35 -14.59 -11.87
N ASP A 286 5.73 -15.51 -12.61
CA ASP A 286 5.13 -15.24 -13.91
C ASP A 286 3.63 -14.93 -13.80
N PHE A 287 3.01 -15.34 -12.68
CA PHE A 287 1.60 -15.09 -12.40
C PHE A 287 1.33 -15.06 -10.89
N VAL A 288 0.39 -14.22 -10.47
CA VAL A 288 -0.07 -14.13 -9.07
C VAL A 288 -1.59 -14.24 -8.97
N PHE A 289 -2.07 -15.07 -8.04
CA PHE A 289 -3.45 -15.09 -7.58
C PHE A 289 -3.52 -14.70 -6.11
N THR A 290 -4.40 -13.73 -5.74
CA THR A 290 -4.45 -13.20 -4.38
C THR A 290 -5.82 -12.59 -4.04
N PRO A 291 -6.29 -12.65 -2.79
CA PRO A 291 -7.32 -11.73 -2.32
C PRO A 291 -6.79 -10.29 -2.15
N ASP A 292 -7.69 -9.34 -1.88
CA ASP A 292 -7.43 -7.92 -1.59
C ASP A 292 -6.44 -7.73 -0.43
N THR A 293 -5.16 -7.67 -0.74
CA THR A 293 -4.05 -7.50 0.22
C THR A 293 -2.90 -6.69 -0.38
N SER A 294 -1.87 -6.43 0.43
CA SER A 294 -0.62 -5.82 -0.06
C SER A 294 0.07 -6.61 -1.17
N ILE A 295 -0.22 -7.90 -1.31
CA ILE A 295 0.30 -8.77 -2.37
C ILE A 295 -0.21 -8.33 -3.75
N ALA A 296 -1.49 -7.96 -3.88
CA ALA A 296 -2.07 -7.43 -5.11
C ALA A 296 -1.36 -6.13 -5.55
N HIS A 297 -1.12 -5.23 -4.59
CA HIS A 297 -0.41 -3.98 -4.87
C HIS A 297 1.07 -4.20 -5.21
N ALA A 298 1.72 -5.18 -4.56
CA ALA A 298 3.10 -5.54 -4.89
C ALA A 298 3.21 -6.17 -6.28
N ALA A 299 2.27 -7.05 -6.65
CA ALA A 299 2.20 -7.62 -7.99
C ALA A 299 2.02 -6.54 -9.06
N SER A 300 1.17 -5.54 -8.79
CA SER A 300 1.07 -4.35 -9.64
C SER A 300 2.41 -3.61 -9.74
N ALA A 301 3.09 -3.36 -8.62
CA ALA A 301 4.37 -2.65 -8.58
C ALA A 301 5.49 -3.33 -9.39
N PHE A 302 5.47 -4.66 -9.46
CA PHE A 302 6.40 -5.46 -10.27
C PHE A 302 5.86 -5.80 -11.67
N HIS A 303 4.69 -5.29 -12.05
CA HIS A 303 4.03 -5.57 -13.34
C HIS A 303 3.76 -7.05 -13.59
N ILE A 304 3.59 -7.87 -12.56
CA ILE A 304 3.32 -9.29 -12.70
C ILE A 304 1.85 -9.51 -13.09
N PRO A 305 1.57 -10.34 -14.12
CA PRO A 305 0.22 -10.76 -14.46
C PRO A 305 -0.55 -11.29 -13.25
N THR A 306 -1.71 -10.71 -12.94
CA THR A 306 -2.36 -10.96 -11.64
C THR A 306 -3.87 -11.06 -11.77
N VAL A 307 -4.47 -12.03 -11.08
CA VAL A 307 -5.89 -12.03 -10.75
C VAL A 307 -6.04 -11.79 -9.26
N ALA A 308 -6.80 -10.77 -8.89
CA ALA A 308 -7.05 -10.46 -7.50
C ALA A 308 -8.56 -10.39 -7.21
N ILE A 309 -9.01 -10.98 -6.09
CA ILE A 309 -10.42 -11.01 -5.70
C ILE A 309 -10.70 -9.94 -4.65
N TYR A 310 -11.78 -9.20 -4.85
CA TYR A 310 -12.21 -8.07 -4.03
C TYR A 310 -13.66 -8.25 -3.57
N VAL A 311 -13.96 -7.80 -2.36
CA VAL A 311 -15.35 -7.63 -1.92
C VAL A 311 -15.93 -6.35 -2.50
N ARG A 312 -17.26 -6.26 -2.52
CA ARG A 312 -18.04 -5.15 -3.07
C ARG A 312 -17.47 -3.76 -2.74
N GLY A 313 -17.33 -2.94 -3.77
CA GLY A 313 -16.91 -1.53 -3.68
C GLY A 313 -15.42 -1.33 -3.35
N LYS A 314 -14.58 -2.36 -3.57
CA LYS A 314 -13.14 -2.27 -3.30
C LYS A 314 -12.28 -2.22 -4.56
N ALA A 315 -12.64 -2.96 -5.60
CA ALA A 315 -11.82 -3.08 -6.80
C ALA A 315 -11.58 -1.73 -7.50
N GLU A 316 -12.59 -0.89 -7.59
CA GLU A 316 -12.50 0.43 -8.23
C GLU A 316 -11.42 1.31 -7.59
N ARG A 317 -11.31 1.30 -6.25
CA ARG A 317 -10.39 2.18 -5.51
C ARG A 317 -9.05 1.53 -5.16
N TRP A 318 -9.01 0.22 -4.99
CA TRP A 318 -7.88 -0.54 -4.49
C TRP A 318 -7.47 -1.69 -5.40
N GLY A 319 -8.04 -1.77 -6.62
CA GLY A 319 -7.74 -2.82 -7.57
C GLY A 319 -6.30 -2.84 -8.05
N LEU A 320 -6.05 -3.68 -9.01
CA LEU A 320 -4.76 -3.73 -9.70
C LEU A 320 -4.54 -2.42 -10.47
N TYR A 321 -3.29 -1.97 -10.52
CA TYR A 321 -2.94 -0.69 -11.15
C TYR A 321 -1.75 -0.84 -12.09
N GLY A 322 -1.93 -0.46 -13.37
CA GLY A 322 -0.85 -0.42 -14.36
C GLY A 322 -0.18 -1.77 -14.67
N THR A 323 -0.87 -2.88 -14.43
CA THR A 323 -0.38 -4.23 -14.73
C THR A 323 -1.39 -5.01 -15.57
N VAL A 324 -0.92 -6.07 -16.25
CA VAL A 324 -1.83 -7.04 -16.87
C VAL A 324 -2.54 -7.79 -15.77
N GLY A 325 -3.84 -7.64 -15.65
CA GLY A 325 -4.56 -8.30 -14.58
C GLY A 325 -6.05 -8.04 -14.56
N GLU A 326 -6.74 -8.79 -13.73
CA GLU A 326 -8.17 -8.63 -13.53
C GLU A 326 -8.51 -8.56 -12.04
N SER A 327 -9.21 -7.50 -11.66
CA SER A 327 -9.78 -7.31 -10.34
C SER A 327 -11.18 -7.86 -10.32
N VAL A 328 -11.34 -9.10 -9.84
CA VAL A 328 -12.63 -9.79 -9.74
C VAL A 328 -13.36 -9.28 -8.50
N GLU A 329 -14.38 -8.44 -8.68
CA GLU A 329 -15.17 -7.93 -7.56
C GLU A 329 -16.40 -8.80 -7.31
N HIS A 330 -16.52 -9.32 -6.07
CA HIS A 330 -17.70 -10.03 -5.64
C HIS A 330 -18.77 -9.06 -5.11
N SER A 331 -20.05 -9.33 -5.40
CA SER A 331 -21.19 -8.47 -5.01
C SER A 331 -21.43 -8.43 -3.49
N GLU A 332 -20.90 -9.41 -2.74
CA GLU A 332 -21.11 -9.57 -1.30
C GLU A 332 -19.92 -9.01 -0.48
N PRO A 333 -20.09 -8.78 0.84
CA PRO A 333 -19.04 -8.28 1.71
C PRO A 333 -17.99 -9.33 2.12
N ASN A 334 -18.19 -10.58 1.72
CA ASN A 334 -17.27 -11.71 1.93
C ASN A 334 -17.17 -12.56 0.66
N PHE A 335 -16.38 -13.64 0.68
CA PHE A 335 -16.18 -14.52 -0.49
C PHE A 335 -16.92 -15.86 -0.39
N GLU A 336 -17.90 -16.02 0.51
CA GLU A 336 -18.58 -17.30 0.74
C GLU A 336 -19.28 -17.83 -0.50
N THR A 337 -19.84 -16.94 -1.33
CA THR A 337 -20.60 -17.29 -2.52
C THR A 337 -19.84 -17.00 -3.84
N LEU A 338 -18.58 -16.55 -3.77
CA LEU A 338 -17.78 -16.32 -4.97
C LEU A 338 -17.41 -17.65 -5.63
N ASP A 339 -17.94 -17.89 -6.82
CA ASP A 339 -17.71 -19.12 -7.57
C ASP A 339 -16.31 -19.19 -8.16
N VAL A 340 -15.75 -20.42 -8.18
CA VAL A 340 -14.43 -20.72 -8.76
C VAL A 340 -14.39 -20.43 -10.25
N GLU A 341 -15.49 -20.71 -10.95
CA GLU A 341 -15.63 -20.52 -12.40
C GLU A 341 -15.41 -19.08 -12.82
N VAL A 342 -15.90 -18.12 -12.02
CA VAL A 342 -15.68 -16.68 -12.26
C VAL A 342 -14.18 -16.35 -12.17
N VAL A 343 -13.50 -16.89 -11.17
CA VAL A 343 -12.06 -16.66 -10.94
C VAL A 343 -11.21 -17.35 -12.01
N THR A 344 -11.50 -18.59 -12.36
CA THR A 344 -10.76 -19.34 -13.39
C THR A 344 -10.96 -18.75 -14.79
N ALA A 345 -12.14 -18.20 -15.09
CA ALA A 345 -12.37 -17.45 -16.32
C ALA A 345 -11.52 -16.18 -16.38
N ALA A 346 -11.38 -15.44 -15.27
CA ALA A 346 -10.49 -14.28 -15.17
C ALA A 346 -9.03 -14.70 -15.36
N ILE A 347 -8.59 -15.78 -14.73
CA ILE A 347 -7.24 -16.34 -14.89
C ILE A 347 -6.96 -16.65 -16.37
N SER A 348 -7.91 -17.31 -17.06
CA SER A 348 -7.76 -17.62 -18.48
C SER A 348 -7.56 -16.37 -19.34
N ARG A 349 -8.32 -15.31 -19.10
CA ARG A 349 -8.18 -14.03 -19.81
C ARG A 349 -6.83 -13.37 -19.57
N VAL A 350 -6.38 -13.32 -18.31
CA VAL A 350 -5.10 -12.71 -17.92
C VAL A 350 -3.92 -13.47 -18.53
N LEU A 351 -3.92 -14.82 -18.45
CA LEU A 351 -2.87 -15.63 -19.05
C LEU A 351 -2.81 -15.48 -20.58
N SER A 352 -3.95 -15.45 -21.25
CA SER A 352 -4.01 -15.22 -22.70
C SER A 352 -3.48 -13.82 -23.08
N ALA A 353 -3.82 -12.81 -22.31
CA ALA A 353 -3.36 -11.42 -22.54
C ALA A 353 -1.84 -11.27 -22.28
N SER A 354 -1.28 -12.00 -21.31
CA SER A 354 0.16 -11.95 -21.02
C SER A 354 1.02 -12.55 -22.14
N LEU A 355 0.53 -13.59 -22.80
CA LEU A 355 1.21 -14.24 -23.94
C LEU A 355 1.19 -13.38 -25.22
N SER A 356 0.27 -12.43 -25.33
CA SER A 356 0.08 -11.58 -26.50
C SER A 356 0.92 -10.28 -26.49
N ARG A 357 1.64 -10.00 -25.40
CA ARG A 357 2.55 -8.85 -25.34
C ARG A 357 3.92 -9.21 -25.92
N PRO A 358 4.44 -8.45 -26.90
CA PRO A 358 5.83 -8.57 -27.27
C PRO A 358 6.73 -8.22 -26.08
N ALA A 359 7.81 -8.97 -25.92
CA ALA A 359 8.83 -8.82 -24.90
C ALA A 359 9.53 -7.47 -24.97
#